data_be7aee91c0e6f55dcdaec5622e9012fe
#
_entry.id   be7aee91c0e6f55dcdaec5622e9012fe
#
_cell.length_a   1.000
_cell.length_b   1.000
_cell.length_c   1.000
_cell.angle_alpha   90.00
_cell.angle_beta   90.00
_cell.angle_gamma   90.00
#
_symmetry.space_group_name_H-M   'P 1'
#
loop_
_entity.id
_entity.type
_entity.pdbx_description
1 polymer ?
#
loop_
_entity_poly.entity_id
_entity_poly.type
_entity_poly.pdbx_seq_one_letter_code
_entity_poly.pdbx_strand_id
1 'polypeptide(L)'
;MKRKIILALISGSIGAGCIVHKDRVAYEFPTAMSETVRVDYIKQWQKGKALYDINCAGCHNTTSKGRTIIPDFSQEKLVGYELRVSNARHENSMPDTKVTAEELGLIMTFLSYKKKNG
;
A
#
# COMPACT_ATOMS: atom_id res chain seq x y z
N MET A 1 -23.87 21.47 -62.65
CA MET A 1 -24.01 20.54 -61.51
C MET A 1 -22.97 20.87 -60.46
N LYS A 2 -23.39 21.53 -59.37
CA LYS A 2 -22.47 21.94 -58.27
C LYS A 2 -22.49 20.87 -57.20
N ARG A 3 -21.38 20.11 -57.04
CA ARG A 3 -21.19 19.15 -55.95
C ARG A 3 -20.81 19.93 -54.65
N LYS A 4 -21.71 19.92 -53.70
CA LYS A 4 -21.43 20.44 -52.35
C LYS A 4 -20.69 19.36 -51.54
N ILE A 5 -19.43 19.64 -51.21
CA ILE A 5 -18.63 18.82 -50.29
C ILE A 5 -19.00 19.23 -48.88
N ILE A 6 -19.63 18.35 -48.14
CA ILE A 6 -19.91 18.53 -46.73
C ILE A 6 -18.70 18.03 -45.97
N LEU A 7 -17.92 18.95 -45.36
CA LEU A 7 -16.87 18.60 -44.40
C LEU A 7 -17.56 18.29 -43.07
N ALA A 8 -17.54 17.01 -42.67
CA ALA A 8 -17.91 16.59 -41.32
C ALA A 8 -16.74 16.86 -40.36
N LEU A 9 -16.90 17.84 -39.51
CA LEU A 9 -16.00 18.10 -38.39
C LEU A 9 -16.21 17.01 -37.33
N ILE A 10 -15.27 16.08 -37.25
CA ILE A 10 -15.22 15.10 -36.15
C ILE A 10 -14.63 15.81 -34.93
N SER A 11 -15.49 16.20 -34.01
CA SER A 11 -15.10 16.74 -32.70
C SER A 11 -14.61 15.59 -31.82
N GLY A 12 -13.29 15.40 -31.77
CA GLY A 12 -12.67 14.44 -30.87
C GLY A 12 -12.73 14.93 -29.41
N SER A 13 -13.60 14.33 -28.62
CA SER A 13 -13.60 14.53 -27.17
C SER A 13 -12.35 13.86 -26.58
N ILE A 14 -11.36 14.66 -26.23
CA ILE A 14 -10.21 14.22 -25.43
C ILE A 14 -10.73 14.06 -24.00
N GLY A 15 -11.05 12.82 -23.62
CA GLY A 15 -11.36 12.47 -22.24
C GLY A 15 -10.12 12.71 -21.38
N ALA A 16 -10.15 13.75 -20.56
CA ALA A 16 -9.16 13.95 -19.51
C ALA A 16 -9.31 12.82 -18.48
N GLY A 17 -8.52 11.76 -18.65
CA GLY A 17 -8.39 10.71 -17.64
C GLY A 17 -7.84 11.33 -16.37
N CYS A 18 -8.64 11.35 -15.31
CA CYS A 18 -8.14 11.66 -13.98
C CYS A 18 -7.07 10.63 -13.62
N ILE A 19 -5.80 11.04 -13.70
CA ILE A 19 -4.69 10.28 -13.15
C ILE A 19 -4.84 10.35 -11.64
N VAL A 20 -5.44 9.33 -11.05
CA VAL A 20 -5.41 9.15 -9.61
C VAL A 20 -3.96 8.87 -9.24
N HIS A 21 -3.26 9.88 -8.74
CA HIS A 21 -1.98 9.71 -8.08
C HIS A 21 -2.21 8.88 -6.81
N LYS A 22 -2.18 7.57 -6.98
CA LYS A 22 -2.11 6.65 -5.85
C LYS A 22 -0.74 6.86 -5.24
N ASP A 23 -0.66 7.46 -4.05
CA ASP A 23 0.58 7.64 -3.31
C ASP A 23 1.30 6.28 -3.24
N ARG A 24 2.34 6.13 -4.04
CA ARG A 24 3.10 4.88 -4.10
C ARG A 24 4.02 4.86 -2.90
N VAL A 25 3.63 4.10 -1.90
CA VAL A 25 4.54 3.79 -0.78
C VAL A 25 5.75 3.07 -1.36
N ALA A 26 6.93 3.63 -1.16
CA ALA A 26 8.19 3.04 -1.59
C ALA A 26 8.73 2.07 -0.53
N TYR A 27 9.56 1.14 -0.94
CA TYR A 27 10.32 0.26 -0.06
C TYR A 27 11.80 0.63 -0.04
N GLU A 28 12.47 0.26 1.04
CA GLU A 28 13.90 0.45 1.22
C GLU A 28 14.49 -0.83 1.80
N PHE A 29 15.19 -1.59 0.96
CA PHE A 29 15.87 -2.82 1.35
C PHE A 29 17.36 -2.57 1.60
N PRO A 30 18.00 -3.36 2.50
CA PRO A 30 19.43 -3.27 2.71
C PRO A 30 20.21 -3.46 1.42
N THR A 31 21.25 -2.67 1.21
CA THR A 31 22.11 -2.75 0.02
C THR A 31 22.83 -4.09 -0.10
N ALA A 32 23.11 -4.73 1.03
CA ALA A 32 23.72 -6.07 1.08
C ALA A 32 22.80 -7.22 0.65
N MET A 33 21.50 -6.95 0.48
CA MET A 33 20.53 -7.97 0.05
C MET A 33 20.79 -8.33 -1.42
N SER A 34 20.98 -9.62 -1.70
CA SER A 34 21.17 -10.10 -3.08
C SER A 34 19.91 -9.85 -3.92
N GLU A 35 20.08 -9.70 -5.23
CA GLU A 35 18.97 -9.40 -6.14
C GLU A 35 17.91 -10.51 -6.12
N THR A 36 18.30 -11.76 -6.10
CA THR A 36 17.37 -12.89 -6.04
C THR A 36 16.48 -12.84 -4.80
N VAL A 37 17.10 -12.59 -3.63
CA VAL A 37 16.37 -12.44 -2.36
C VAL A 37 15.47 -11.21 -2.39
N ARG A 38 15.96 -10.11 -2.95
CA ARG A 38 15.20 -8.86 -3.06
C ARG A 38 13.91 -9.02 -3.86
N VAL A 39 13.95 -9.74 -4.98
CA VAL A 39 12.76 -10.00 -5.80
C VAL A 39 11.67 -10.73 -5.01
N ASP A 40 12.06 -11.71 -4.20
CA ASP A 40 11.09 -12.44 -3.36
C ASP A 40 10.54 -11.57 -2.22
N TYR A 41 11.39 -10.76 -1.60
CA TYR A 41 10.94 -9.81 -0.58
C TYR A 41 10.02 -8.71 -1.14
N ILE A 42 10.23 -8.25 -2.37
CA ILE A 42 9.30 -7.32 -3.04
C ILE A 42 7.90 -7.93 -3.15
N LYS A 43 7.80 -9.21 -3.55
CA LYS A 43 6.50 -9.90 -3.63
C LYS A 43 5.82 -10.01 -2.27
N GLN A 44 6.58 -10.38 -1.23
CA GLN A 44 6.08 -10.46 0.14
C GLN A 44 5.67 -9.08 0.65
N TRP A 45 6.45 -8.06 0.39
CA TRP A 45 6.18 -6.67 0.75
C TRP A 45 4.87 -6.17 0.10
N GLN A 46 4.66 -6.47 -1.18
CA GLN A 46 3.42 -6.09 -1.89
C GLN A 46 2.19 -6.78 -1.30
N LYS A 47 2.29 -8.07 -0.98
CA LYS A 47 1.22 -8.81 -0.31
C LYS A 47 0.96 -8.25 1.09
N GLY A 48 2.01 -7.99 1.85
CA GLY A 48 1.92 -7.40 3.18
C GLY A 48 1.28 -6.01 3.16
N LYS A 49 1.60 -5.18 2.16
CA LYS A 49 0.96 -3.89 1.97
C LYS A 49 -0.55 -4.03 1.73
N ALA A 50 -0.95 -4.94 0.86
CA ALA A 50 -2.37 -5.17 0.58
C ALA A 50 -3.13 -5.63 1.83
N LEU A 51 -2.54 -6.52 2.62
CA LEU A 51 -3.11 -6.98 3.89
C LEU A 51 -3.17 -5.87 4.93
N TYR A 52 -2.14 -5.04 5.02
CA TYR A 52 -2.13 -3.86 5.90
C TYR A 52 -3.23 -2.88 5.51
N ASP A 53 -3.38 -2.58 4.24
CA ASP A 53 -4.40 -1.65 3.75
C ASP A 53 -5.82 -2.12 4.12
N ILE A 54 -6.07 -3.42 4.11
CA ILE A 54 -7.38 -4.01 4.44
C ILE A 54 -7.60 -4.04 5.96
N ASN A 55 -6.61 -4.48 6.73
CA ASN A 55 -6.81 -4.84 8.13
C ASN A 55 -6.36 -3.78 9.14
N CYS A 56 -5.44 -2.91 8.77
CA CYS A 56 -4.72 -2.03 9.71
C CYS A 56 -4.88 -0.54 9.38
N ALA A 57 -4.90 -0.20 8.12
CA ALA A 57 -4.83 1.17 7.63
C ALA A 57 -5.95 2.07 8.16
N GLY A 58 -7.16 1.53 8.28
CA GLY A 58 -8.33 2.29 8.72
C GLY A 58 -8.18 2.91 10.11
N CYS A 59 -7.45 2.23 11.01
CA CYS A 59 -7.20 2.71 12.37
C CYS A 59 -5.80 3.31 12.54
N HIS A 60 -4.79 2.81 11.82
CA HIS A 60 -3.40 3.18 12.04
C HIS A 60 -2.90 4.30 11.13
N ASN A 61 -3.47 4.49 9.95
CA ASN A 61 -3.07 5.58 9.09
C ASN A 61 -3.57 6.92 9.61
N THR A 62 -2.76 7.96 9.42
CA THR A 62 -3.12 9.35 9.69
C THR A 62 -3.10 10.16 8.39
N THR A 63 -3.70 11.32 8.41
CA THR A 63 -3.66 12.25 7.29
C THR A 63 -2.89 13.49 7.69
N SER A 64 -1.90 13.87 6.88
CA SER A 64 -1.16 15.12 7.06
C SER A 64 -1.01 15.83 5.72
N LYS A 65 -1.40 17.11 5.68
CA LYS A 65 -1.34 17.95 4.47
C LYS A 65 -1.97 17.27 3.23
N GLY A 66 -3.12 16.63 3.41
CA GLY A 66 -3.85 15.94 2.35
C GLY A 66 -3.23 14.61 1.87
N ARG A 67 -2.18 14.13 2.54
CA ARG A 67 -1.53 12.84 2.23
C ARG A 67 -1.78 11.84 3.34
N THR A 68 -1.99 10.59 2.95
CA THR A 68 -2.07 9.47 3.88
C THR A 68 -0.68 9.10 4.38
N ILE A 69 -0.53 9.07 5.70
CA ILE A 69 0.71 8.71 6.37
C ILE A 69 0.54 7.34 7.03
N ILE A 70 1.34 6.40 6.59
CA ILE A 70 1.47 5.09 7.24
C ILE A 70 2.52 5.24 8.35
N PRO A 71 2.23 4.87 9.60
CA PRO A 71 3.16 5.04 10.71
C PRO A 71 4.51 4.35 10.46
N ASP A 72 5.58 4.95 10.99
CA ASP A 72 6.88 4.29 11.05
C ASP A 72 6.98 3.45 12.33
N PHE A 73 7.36 2.20 12.17
CA PHE A 73 7.60 1.29 13.27
C PHE A 73 9.11 1.06 13.41
N SER A 74 9.63 1.21 14.63
CA SER A 74 11.00 0.80 14.93
C SER A 74 11.08 -0.73 15.00
N GLN A 75 12.27 -1.30 14.79
CA GLN A 75 12.49 -2.74 14.94
C GLN A 75 12.09 -3.24 16.33
N GLU A 76 12.35 -2.48 17.37
CA GLU A 76 11.95 -2.81 18.74
C GLU A 76 10.43 -2.91 18.90
N LYS A 77 9.67 -2.06 18.18
CA LYS A 77 8.21 -2.11 18.18
C LYS A 77 7.67 -3.27 17.35
N LEU A 78 8.40 -3.74 16.36
CA LEU A 78 8.02 -4.90 15.55
C LEU A 78 8.32 -6.21 16.28
N VAL A 79 9.34 -6.25 17.14
CA VAL A 79 9.58 -7.40 18.03
C VAL A 79 8.40 -7.54 18.98
N GLY A 80 7.81 -8.72 19.03
CA GLY A 80 6.63 -9.00 19.85
C GLY A 80 5.33 -8.40 19.30
N TYR A 81 5.32 -7.96 18.05
CA TYR A 81 4.12 -7.43 17.40
C TYR A 81 2.98 -8.45 17.38
N GLU A 82 3.32 -9.72 17.15
CA GLU A 82 2.36 -10.84 17.18
C GLU A 82 1.59 -10.90 18.50
N LEU A 83 2.29 -10.76 19.62
CA LEU A 83 1.65 -10.78 20.95
C LEU A 83 0.73 -9.58 21.17
N ARG A 84 1.03 -8.44 20.58
CA ARG A 84 0.21 -7.23 20.72
C ARG A 84 -1.02 -7.24 19.82
N VAL A 85 -0.90 -7.80 18.63
CA VAL A 85 -2.01 -7.93 17.68
C VAL A 85 -2.97 -9.04 18.10
N SER A 86 -2.45 -10.15 18.62
CA SER A 86 -3.24 -11.32 19.00
C SER A 86 -3.91 -11.22 20.39
N ASN A 87 -3.99 -10.02 20.97
CA ASN A 87 -4.75 -9.86 22.20
C ASN A 87 -6.24 -9.58 21.89
N ALA A 88 -7.12 -10.08 22.77
CA ALA A 88 -8.57 -10.02 22.57
C ALA A 88 -9.11 -8.59 22.37
N ARG A 89 -8.49 -7.59 23.00
CA ARG A 89 -8.91 -6.20 22.89
C ARG A 89 -8.64 -5.65 21.49
N HIS A 90 -7.51 -6.04 20.89
CA HIS A 90 -7.15 -5.61 19.53
C HIS A 90 -7.97 -6.39 18.50
N GLU A 91 -8.11 -7.70 18.69
CA GLU A 91 -8.92 -8.55 17.78
C GLU A 91 -10.37 -8.08 17.70
N ASN A 92 -10.97 -7.67 18.83
CA ASN A 92 -12.34 -7.16 18.86
C ASN A 92 -12.53 -5.80 18.15
N SER A 93 -11.45 -5.07 17.92
CA SER A 93 -11.48 -3.78 17.21
C SER A 93 -11.12 -3.89 15.73
N MET A 94 -10.68 -5.07 15.28
CA MET A 94 -10.38 -5.30 13.86
C MET A 94 -11.66 -5.59 13.06
N PRO A 95 -11.67 -5.27 11.75
CA PRO A 95 -12.73 -5.75 10.85
C PRO A 95 -12.83 -7.28 10.91
N ASP A 96 -13.98 -7.86 10.55
CA ASP A 96 -14.41 -9.25 10.73
C ASP A 96 -13.46 -10.37 10.27
N THR A 97 -12.28 -10.05 9.77
CA THR A 97 -11.28 -11.02 9.31
C THR A 97 -10.14 -11.15 10.32
N LYS A 98 -10.04 -12.32 10.95
CA LYS A 98 -8.86 -12.66 11.73
C LYS A 98 -7.64 -12.74 10.82
N VAL A 99 -6.62 -11.96 11.12
CA VAL A 99 -5.32 -12.03 10.45
C VAL A 99 -4.58 -13.26 10.94
N THR A 100 -4.20 -14.14 10.02
CA THR A 100 -3.40 -15.33 10.36
C THR A 100 -1.96 -14.95 10.72
N ALA A 101 -1.22 -15.86 11.36
CA ALA A 101 0.19 -15.64 11.67
C ALA A 101 1.04 -15.44 10.41
N GLU A 102 0.72 -16.14 9.31
CA GLU A 102 1.39 -15.95 8.01
C GLU A 102 1.11 -14.56 7.43
N GLU A 103 -0.13 -14.13 7.42
CA GLU A 103 -0.53 -12.80 6.95
C GLU A 103 0.11 -11.70 7.79
N LEU A 104 0.19 -11.90 9.11
CA LEU A 104 0.87 -10.98 10.00
C LEU A 104 2.36 -10.87 9.68
N GLY A 105 3.02 -11.99 9.36
CA GLY A 105 4.42 -12.02 8.90
C GLY A 105 4.62 -11.19 7.62
N LEU A 106 3.69 -11.26 6.68
CA LEU A 106 3.71 -10.44 5.46
C LEU A 106 3.50 -8.95 5.79
N ILE A 107 2.57 -8.61 6.67
CA ILE A 107 2.36 -7.23 7.13
C ILE A 107 3.63 -6.69 7.81
N MET A 108 4.28 -7.50 8.64
CA MET A 108 5.54 -7.12 9.28
C MET A 108 6.66 -6.88 8.26
N THR A 109 6.75 -7.70 7.20
CA THR A 109 7.68 -7.47 6.08
C THR A 109 7.41 -6.12 5.42
N PHE A 110 6.15 -5.79 5.17
CA PHE A 110 5.77 -4.48 4.63
C PHE A 110 6.23 -3.34 5.55
N LEU A 111 5.88 -3.38 6.83
CA LEU A 111 6.20 -2.32 7.79
C LEU A 111 7.70 -2.17 8.04
N SER A 112 8.46 -3.28 8.00
CA SER A 112 9.91 -3.29 8.19
C SER A 112 10.67 -2.61 7.06
N TYR A 113 10.22 -2.80 5.83
CA TYR A 113 10.91 -2.32 4.64
C TYR A 113 10.19 -1.15 3.94
N LYS A 114 9.10 -0.67 4.49
CA LYS A 114 8.49 0.57 4.03
C LYS A 114 9.50 1.72 4.21
N LYS A 115 9.69 2.53 3.16
CA LYS A 115 10.48 3.75 3.29
C LYS A 115 9.89 4.63 4.39
N LYS A 116 10.73 5.06 5.31
CA LYS A 116 10.32 5.92 6.42
C LYS A 116 9.80 7.26 5.94
N ASN A 117 8.89 7.82 6.71
CA ASN A 117 8.41 9.16 6.50
C ASN A 117 9.57 10.14 6.76
N GLY A 118 9.79 11.06 5.85
CA GLY A 118 10.79 12.13 5.98
C GLY A 118 10.26 13.33 6.73
#